data_526a0fcd4b9d4891bd6c691b3aea4237
#
_entry.id   526a0fcd4b9d4891bd6c691b3aea4237
#
_cell.length_a   1.000
_cell.length_b   1.000
_cell.length_c   1.000
_cell.angle_alpha   90.00
_cell.angle_beta   90.00
_cell.angle_gamma   90.00
#
_symmetry.space_group_name_H-M   'P 1'
#
loop_
_entity.id
_entity.type
_entity.pdbx_description
1 polymer ?
#
loop_
_entity_poly.entity_id
_entity_poly.type
_entity_poly.pdbx_seq_one_letter_code
_entity_poly.pdbx_strand_id
1 'polypeptide(L)'
;MDRKVGTISRGIRCPIIREGDDLVKITVDSVLEAAASEGYAMRDRDVVAVTESVVARAQGNYASVDDIASDVRAKLGGETVGVIFPILSRNRFAICLRGIARGCKKIVLMLSYPSDEVGNELVSLDQLDAAKINPYSDVLTLERYRELFGENRHPFTMVDYVQYYSDLIREEGCDVEVILANDCRVILNYTKNVLTCDIHSRARSKRLLKEAGAQRVCGLDDIMTAPINGSGYNEQYGLLGSNKSTEDKVKLFPRECTDLVMAIQAQLLERTGKHVEVMVYGDGAFKDPVGKIWELADPVVSPAHTPGLVGTPNELKLKYLADNDFADLKGEELKTAIEGAIRAKGDLAGSMASQGTTPRRLTDLIGSLCDLTSGSGDKGTPIIHIQGYFDNYTN
;
A
#
# COMPACT_ATOMS: atom_id res chain seq x y z
N MET A 1 -33.81 -1.54 21.69
CA MET A 1 -33.10 -0.31 22.11
C MET A 1 -32.24 0.10 20.93
N ASP A 2 -32.40 1.29 20.38
CA ASP A 2 -31.63 1.76 19.23
C ASP A 2 -30.16 1.72 19.57
N ARG A 3 -29.38 1.05 18.77
CA ARG A 3 -27.94 0.97 18.91
C ARG A 3 -27.34 2.36 18.71
N LYS A 4 -26.55 2.85 19.68
CA LYS A 4 -25.92 4.19 19.62
C LYS A 4 -24.50 4.18 19.10
N VAL A 5 -23.87 2.99 19.02
CA VAL A 5 -22.53 2.80 18.47
C VAL A 5 -22.65 2.09 17.14
N GLY A 6 -22.25 2.72 16.07
CA GLY A 6 -22.22 2.16 14.72
C GLY A 6 -21.04 1.20 14.55
N THR A 7 -19.95 1.69 13.93
CA THR A 7 -18.76 0.89 13.68
C THR A 7 -17.84 0.81 14.89
N ILE A 8 -17.33 -0.39 15.18
CA ILE A 8 -16.30 -0.64 16.20
C ILE A 8 -15.16 -1.39 15.51
N SER A 9 -13.93 -0.88 15.59
CA SER A 9 -12.73 -1.54 15.11
C SER A 9 -11.85 -1.98 16.26
N ARG A 10 -11.44 -3.26 16.30
CA ARG A 10 -10.62 -3.86 17.36
C ARG A 10 -9.37 -4.50 16.78
N GLY A 11 -8.20 -4.10 17.29
CA GLY A 11 -6.96 -4.83 17.05
C GLY A 11 -6.88 -6.08 17.92
N ILE A 12 -6.75 -7.23 17.30
CA ILE A 12 -6.71 -8.54 17.98
C ILE A 12 -5.26 -8.97 18.12
N ARG A 13 -4.84 -9.24 19.35
CA ARG A 13 -3.54 -9.84 19.64
C ARG A 13 -3.54 -11.30 19.25
N CYS A 14 -2.44 -11.76 18.69
CA CYS A 14 -2.23 -13.17 18.36
C CYS A 14 -0.81 -13.61 18.73
N PRO A 15 -0.51 -14.92 18.71
CA PRO A 15 0.85 -15.42 18.84
C PRO A 15 1.78 -14.81 17.80
N ILE A 16 3.10 -14.83 18.07
CA ILE A 16 4.12 -14.42 17.09
C ILE A 16 4.11 -15.40 15.92
N ILE A 17 3.67 -14.95 14.75
CA ILE A 17 3.58 -15.77 13.55
C ILE A 17 4.97 -16.10 13.01
N ARG A 18 5.18 -17.34 12.62
CA ARG A 18 6.41 -17.85 12.00
C ARG A 18 6.09 -18.55 10.68
N GLU A 19 7.12 -18.83 9.91
CA GLU A 19 7.02 -19.63 8.70
C GLU A 19 6.45 -21.01 9.02
N GLY A 20 5.46 -21.45 8.22
CA GLY A 20 4.77 -22.73 8.37
C GLY A 20 3.63 -22.76 9.39
N ASP A 21 3.36 -21.65 10.09
CA ASP A 21 2.23 -21.57 11.02
C ASP A 21 0.89 -21.63 10.27
N ASP A 22 -0.08 -22.35 10.86
CA ASP A 22 -1.47 -22.38 10.38
C ASP A 22 -2.18 -21.06 10.69
N LEU A 23 -2.07 -20.14 9.76
CA LEU A 23 -2.60 -18.79 9.92
C LEU A 23 -4.15 -18.77 9.92
N VAL A 24 -4.80 -19.73 9.26
CA VAL A 24 -6.27 -19.86 9.31
C VAL A 24 -6.71 -20.15 10.74
N LYS A 25 -6.13 -21.20 11.34
CA LYS A 25 -6.43 -21.60 12.73
C LYS A 25 -6.10 -20.47 13.72
N ILE A 26 -4.90 -19.87 13.62
CA ILE A 26 -4.47 -18.81 14.52
C ILE A 26 -5.41 -17.60 14.44
N THR A 27 -5.82 -17.20 13.23
CA THR A 27 -6.73 -16.07 13.05
C THR A 27 -8.08 -16.33 13.68
N VAL A 28 -8.67 -17.49 13.39
CA VAL A 28 -10.00 -17.86 13.91
C VAL A 28 -9.98 -17.99 15.44
N ASP A 29 -8.98 -18.67 15.98
CA ASP A 29 -8.86 -18.85 17.44
C ASP A 29 -8.68 -17.50 18.14
N SER A 30 -7.76 -16.64 17.65
CA SER A 30 -7.50 -15.34 18.26
C SER A 30 -8.73 -14.43 18.24
N VAL A 31 -9.51 -14.42 17.15
CA VAL A 31 -10.75 -13.62 17.06
C VAL A 31 -11.80 -14.11 18.04
N LEU A 32 -11.98 -15.44 18.16
CA LEU A 32 -12.98 -16.03 19.06
C LEU A 32 -12.57 -15.90 20.54
N GLU A 33 -11.30 -16.04 20.85
CA GLU A 33 -10.76 -15.83 22.20
C GLU A 33 -10.92 -14.35 22.60
N ALA A 34 -10.65 -13.41 21.71
CA ALA A 34 -10.87 -11.97 21.95
C ALA A 34 -12.37 -11.69 22.18
N ALA A 35 -13.26 -12.26 21.36
CA ALA A 35 -14.70 -12.10 21.54
C ALA A 35 -15.18 -12.64 22.91
N ALA A 36 -14.67 -13.79 23.33
CA ALA A 36 -15.00 -14.39 24.63
C ALA A 36 -14.45 -13.57 25.80
N SER A 37 -13.19 -13.10 25.72
CA SER A 37 -12.55 -12.33 26.79
C SER A 37 -13.16 -10.96 27.01
N GLU A 38 -13.58 -10.31 25.92
CA GLU A 38 -14.18 -8.97 25.94
C GLU A 38 -15.71 -8.98 26.00
N GLY A 39 -16.34 -10.17 26.04
CA GLY A 39 -17.77 -10.34 26.24
C GLY A 39 -18.65 -9.82 25.09
N TYR A 40 -18.20 -9.95 23.83
CA TYR A 40 -19.02 -9.63 22.67
C TYR A 40 -19.24 -10.83 21.76
N ALA A 41 -20.31 -10.81 20.99
CA ALA A 41 -20.63 -11.87 20.02
C ALA A 41 -20.35 -11.40 18.59
N MET A 42 -19.87 -12.34 17.76
CA MET A 42 -19.75 -12.15 16.30
C MET A 42 -21.13 -11.91 15.67
N ARG A 43 -21.18 -11.14 14.62
CA ARG A 43 -22.39 -10.82 13.86
C ARG A 43 -22.22 -11.12 12.38
N ASP A 44 -23.35 -11.32 11.71
CA ASP A 44 -23.33 -11.40 10.26
C ASP A 44 -22.81 -10.08 9.67
N ARG A 45 -21.99 -10.17 8.65
CA ARG A 45 -21.30 -9.06 7.98
C ARG A 45 -20.28 -8.30 8.86
N ASP A 46 -19.87 -8.84 10.02
CA ASP A 46 -18.63 -8.38 10.63
C ASP A 46 -17.47 -8.59 9.64
N VAL A 47 -16.40 -7.82 9.79
CA VAL A 47 -15.21 -7.98 8.96
C VAL A 47 -14.03 -8.43 9.80
N VAL A 48 -13.35 -9.48 9.38
CA VAL A 48 -12.07 -9.91 9.92
C VAL A 48 -10.99 -9.63 8.88
N ALA A 49 -9.95 -8.90 9.27
CA ALA A 49 -8.87 -8.54 8.39
C ALA A 49 -7.52 -8.99 8.96
N VAL A 50 -6.63 -9.49 8.10
CA VAL A 50 -5.29 -9.95 8.46
C VAL A 50 -4.28 -9.13 7.67
N THR A 51 -3.23 -8.60 8.32
CA THR A 51 -2.21 -7.81 7.61
C THR A 51 -1.41 -8.70 6.64
N GLU A 52 -1.11 -8.17 5.46
CA GLU A 52 -0.29 -8.82 4.45
C GLU A 52 1.03 -9.36 5.03
N SER A 53 1.57 -8.63 5.98
CA SER A 53 2.88 -8.90 6.57
C SER A 53 2.94 -10.26 7.26
N VAL A 54 1.94 -10.64 8.06
CA VAL A 54 1.93 -11.95 8.73
C VAL A 54 1.56 -13.07 7.76
N VAL A 55 0.78 -12.78 6.71
CA VAL A 55 0.49 -13.74 5.64
C VAL A 55 1.77 -14.13 4.92
N ALA A 56 2.53 -13.17 4.43
CA ALA A 56 3.81 -13.42 3.77
C ALA A 56 4.82 -14.14 4.70
N ARG A 57 4.80 -13.79 6.00
CA ARG A 57 5.65 -14.42 7.01
C ARG A 57 5.30 -15.89 7.23
N ALA A 58 4.03 -16.22 7.37
CA ALA A 58 3.56 -17.61 7.50
C ALA A 58 3.91 -18.46 6.27
N GLN A 59 3.87 -17.83 5.09
CA GLN A 59 4.27 -18.46 3.83
C GLN A 59 5.78 -18.66 3.66
N GLY A 60 6.62 -18.07 4.51
CA GLY A 60 8.07 -18.05 4.29
C GLY A 60 8.47 -17.31 3.01
N ASN A 61 7.69 -16.32 2.58
CA ASN A 61 7.89 -15.67 1.29
C ASN A 61 9.01 -14.62 1.33
N TYR A 62 10.26 -15.10 1.34
CA TYR A 62 11.47 -14.27 1.44
C TYR A 62 12.39 -14.45 0.25
N ALA A 63 13.12 -13.38 -0.11
CA ALA A 63 14.22 -13.42 -1.06
C ALA A 63 15.46 -12.74 -0.46
N SER A 64 16.64 -13.23 -0.83
CA SER A 64 17.90 -12.57 -0.46
C SER A 64 18.25 -11.43 -1.41
N VAL A 65 19.15 -10.55 -0.97
CA VAL A 65 19.76 -9.52 -1.83
C VAL A 65 20.47 -10.15 -3.03
N ASP A 66 21.06 -11.34 -2.89
CA ASP A 66 21.73 -12.07 -3.98
C ASP A 66 20.74 -12.67 -5.00
N ASP A 67 19.55 -13.11 -4.53
CA ASP A 67 18.50 -13.58 -5.44
C ASP A 67 17.99 -12.43 -6.30
N ILE A 68 17.76 -11.26 -5.71
CA ILE A 68 17.39 -10.03 -6.41
C ILE A 68 18.47 -9.66 -7.43
N ALA A 69 19.74 -9.66 -7.02
CA ALA A 69 20.88 -9.34 -7.90
C ALA A 69 20.96 -10.28 -9.11
N SER A 70 20.72 -11.56 -8.89
CA SER A 70 20.73 -12.58 -9.95
C SER A 70 19.63 -12.34 -10.97
N ASP A 71 18.41 -12.05 -10.52
CA ASP A 71 17.26 -11.79 -11.39
C ASP A 71 17.40 -10.47 -12.16
N VAL A 72 17.85 -9.40 -11.49
CA VAL A 72 18.13 -8.10 -12.11
C VAL A 72 19.19 -8.24 -13.21
N ARG A 73 20.30 -8.96 -12.93
CA ARG A 73 21.36 -9.19 -13.92
C ARG A 73 20.86 -9.97 -15.14
N ALA A 74 20.05 -10.99 -14.92
CA ALA A 74 19.47 -11.78 -16.00
C ALA A 74 18.52 -10.94 -16.88
N LYS A 75 17.69 -10.13 -16.30
CA LYS A 75 16.66 -9.35 -17.00
C LYS A 75 17.20 -8.05 -17.62
N LEU A 76 18.11 -7.36 -16.95
CA LEU A 76 18.61 -6.03 -17.36
C LEU A 76 20.06 -6.03 -17.89
N GLY A 77 20.79 -7.15 -17.78
CA GLY A 77 22.10 -7.36 -18.40
C GLY A 77 23.32 -6.96 -17.59
N GLY A 78 23.16 -6.43 -16.37
CA GLY A 78 24.24 -6.24 -15.42
C GLY A 78 25.25 -5.11 -15.70
N GLU A 79 25.13 -4.38 -16.78
CA GLU A 79 26.00 -3.23 -17.11
C GLU A 79 25.44 -1.93 -16.50
N THR A 80 25.17 -0.90 -17.29
CA THR A 80 24.54 0.34 -16.80
C THR A 80 23.02 0.19 -16.83
N VAL A 81 22.39 0.38 -15.68
CA VAL A 81 20.92 0.33 -15.52
C VAL A 81 20.40 1.67 -15.01
N GLY A 82 19.36 2.19 -15.65
CA GLY A 82 18.60 3.33 -15.15
C GLY A 82 17.59 2.83 -14.11
N VAL A 83 17.71 3.29 -12.88
CA VAL A 83 16.75 3.03 -11.80
C VAL A 83 15.95 4.29 -11.58
N ILE A 84 14.65 4.26 -11.90
CA ILE A 84 13.85 5.48 -11.93
C ILE A 84 12.67 5.43 -10.97
N PHE A 85 12.38 6.58 -10.38
CA PHE A 85 11.21 6.87 -9.54
C PHE A 85 11.02 5.94 -8.34
N PRO A 86 12.09 5.60 -7.60
CA PRO A 86 11.91 4.83 -6.37
C PRO A 86 11.23 5.67 -5.31
N ILE A 87 10.48 5.01 -4.42
CA ILE A 87 10.02 5.64 -3.18
C ILE A 87 11.19 5.83 -2.21
N LEU A 88 11.12 6.88 -1.39
CA LEU A 88 12.16 7.22 -0.42
C LEU A 88 11.92 6.49 0.90
N SER A 89 12.37 5.23 0.98
CA SER A 89 12.08 4.36 2.12
C SER A 89 13.26 3.49 2.53
N ARG A 90 13.58 3.52 3.84
CA ARG A 90 14.66 2.71 4.44
C ARG A 90 14.30 1.23 4.58
N ASN A 91 13.03 0.94 4.85
CA ASN A 91 12.56 -0.42 5.14
C ASN A 91 11.91 -1.12 3.93
N ARG A 92 11.58 -0.38 2.88
CA ARG A 92 10.98 -0.94 1.66
C ARG A 92 11.96 -0.93 0.50
N PHE A 93 12.33 0.25 -0.02
CA PHE A 93 13.13 0.30 -1.24
C PHE A 93 14.64 0.12 -0.99
N ALA A 94 15.20 0.63 0.10
CA ALA A 94 16.65 0.57 0.33
C ALA A 94 17.24 -0.86 0.26
N ILE A 95 16.54 -1.84 0.83
CA ILE A 95 16.99 -3.24 0.75
C ILE A 95 16.87 -3.82 -0.66
N CYS A 96 15.82 -3.45 -1.41
CA CYS A 96 15.71 -3.81 -2.84
C CYS A 96 16.83 -3.17 -3.66
N LEU A 97 17.17 -1.90 -3.38
CA LEU A 97 18.24 -1.16 -4.04
C LEU A 97 19.60 -1.83 -3.85
N ARG A 98 19.88 -2.43 -2.68
CA ARG A 98 21.09 -3.23 -2.46
C ARG A 98 21.18 -4.40 -3.45
N GLY A 99 20.10 -5.15 -3.62
CA GLY A 99 20.04 -6.25 -4.60
C GLY A 99 20.18 -5.76 -6.03
N ILE A 100 19.51 -4.67 -6.37
CA ILE A 100 19.62 -4.06 -7.71
C ILE A 100 21.05 -3.61 -7.97
N ALA A 101 21.70 -2.93 -7.03
CA ALA A 101 23.07 -2.44 -7.14
C ALA A 101 24.07 -3.59 -7.30
N ARG A 102 23.95 -4.65 -6.49
CA ARG A 102 24.79 -5.86 -6.58
C ARG A 102 24.63 -6.58 -7.93
N GLY A 103 23.50 -6.39 -8.61
CA GLY A 103 23.20 -6.93 -9.94
C GLY A 103 23.80 -6.14 -11.10
N CYS A 104 24.33 -4.92 -10.87
CA CYS A 104 24.75 -3.96 -11.90
C CYS A 104 26.19 -3.48 -11.69
N LYS A 105 26.85 -2.99 -12.76
CA LYS A 105 28.15 -2.30 -12.66
C LYS A 105 27.97 -0.82 -12.37
N LYS A 106 26.95 -0.19 -12.96
CA LYS A 106 26.62 1.22 -12.77
C LYS A 106 25.12 1.41 -12.71
N ILE A 107 24.65 2.26 -11.82
CA ILE A 107 23.27 2.74 -11.74
C ILE A 107 23.22 4.24 -12.07
N VAL A 108 22.32 4.60 -12.98
CA VAL A 108 21.86 5.97 -13.11
C VAL A 108 20.56 6.08 -12.31
N LEU A 109 20.64 6.65 -11.12
CA LEU A 109 19.51 6.81 -10.21
C LEU A 109 18.75 8.08 -10.54
N MET A 110 17.55 7.98 -11.04
CA MET A 110 16.69 9.12 -11.36
C MET A 110 15.57 9.22 -10.32
N LEU A 111 15.62 10.25 -9.51
CA LEU A 111 14.64 10.56 -8.49
C LEU A 111 13.59 11.53 -9.02
N SER A 112 12.33 11.32 -8.68
CA SER A 112 11.28 12.32 -8.90
C SER A 112 11.38 13.43 -7.87
N TYR A 113 10.95 14.64 -8.26
CA TYR A 113 10.90 15.80 -7.38
C TYR A 113 9.69 16.71 -7.72
N PRO A 114 9.11 17.44 -6.81
CA PRO A 114 9.54 17.73 -5.45
C PRO A 114 9.46 16.55 -4.49
N SER A 115 8.65 15.52 -4.79
CA SER A 115 8.45 14.34 -3.95
C SER A 115 8.42 13.05 -4.77
N ASP A 116 8.52 11.92 -4.08
CA ASP A 116 8.21 10.62 -4.66
C ASP A 116 6.70 10.41 -4.84
N GLU A 117 6.30 9.26 -5.40
CA GLU A 117 4.91 8.92 -5.70
C GLU A 117 4.02 8.82 -4.46
N VAL A 118 4.58 8.48 -3.31
CA VAL A 118 3.86 8.35 -2.03
C VAL A 118 3.96 9.60 -1.14
N GLY A 119 4.58 10.68 -1.64
CA GLY A 119 4.58 12.00 -1.03
C GLY A 119 5.77 12.31 -0.12
N ASN A 120 6.84 11.49 -0.11
CA ASN A 120 8.07 11.84 0.59
C ASN A 120 8.80 12.96 -0.17
N GLU A 121 8.99 14.09 0.48
CA GLU A 121 9.47 15.32 -0.13
C GLU A 121 11.01 15.36 -0.17
N LEU A 122 11.59 15.67 -1.33
CA LEU A 122 13.02 15.98 -1.51
C LEU A 122 13.32 17.47 -1.45
N VAL A 123 12.40 18.29 -1.94
CA VAL A 123 12.46 19.75 -1.89
C VAL A 123 11.04 20.31 -1.74
N SER A 124 10.90 21.44 -1.07
CA SER A 124 9.60 22.10 -0.95
C SER A 124 9.25 22.87 -2.23
N LEU A 125 7.95 23.14 -2.43
CA LEU A 125 7.50 23.99 -3.53
C LEU A 125 8.10 25.41 -3.42
N ASP A 126 8.20 25.96 -2.20
CA ASP A 126 8.78 27.28 -1.96
C ASP A 126 10.26 27.33 -2.38
N GLN A 127 11.02 26.24 -2.16
CA GLN A 127 12.41 26.15 -2.63
C GLN A 127 12.49 26.12 -4.16
N LEU A 128 11.59 25.39 -4.83
CA LEU A 128 11.54 25.36 -6.30
C LEU A 128 11.19 26.73 -6.86
N ASP A 129 10.21 27.42 -6.30
CA ASP A 129 9.80 28.77 -6.72
C ASP A 129 10.93 29.79 -6.56
N ALA A 130 11.62 29.77 -5.43
CA ALA A 130 12.77 30.62 -5.16
C ALA A 130 13.93 30.37 -6.15
N ALA A 131 14.17 29.11 -6.49
CA ALA A 131 15.20 28.71 -7.47
C ALA A 131 14.74 28.86 -8.93
N LYS A 132 13.47 29.16 -9.18
CA LYS A 132 12.84 29.26 -10.52
C LYS A 132 12.97 27.94 -11.31
N ILE A 133 12.83 26.82 -10.65
CA ILE A 133 12.90 25.49 -11.24
C ILE A 133 11.48 24.99 -11.55
N ASN A 134 11.29 24.52 -12.79
CA ASN A 134 10.04 23.90 -13.23
C ASN A 134 10.17 22.38 -13.15
N PRO A 135 9.52 21.71 -12.18
CA PRO A 135 9.66 20.25 -12.03
C PRO A 135 9.07 19.46 -13.20
N TYR A 136 8.26 20.07 -14.07
CA TYR A 136 7.70 19.38 -15.24
C TYR A 136 8.66 19.33 -16.43
N SER A 137 9.68 20.18 -16.49
CA SER A 137 10.60 20.28 -17.64
C SER A 137 12.06 20.19 -17.27
N ASP A 138 12.45 20.62 -16.08
CA ASP A 138 13.83 20.78 -15.73
C ASP A 138 14.44 19.46 -15.24
N VAL A 139 15.69 19.23 -15.64
CA VAL A 139 16.50 18.09 -15.22
C VAL A 139 17.66 18.63 -14.37
N LEU A 140 17.81 18.10 -13.17
CA LEU A 140 18.87 18.48 -12.26
C LEU A 140 19.90 17.36 -12.15
N THR A 141 21.18 17.70 -12.35
CA THR A 141 22.28 16.83 -11.92
C THR A 141 22.41 16.88 -10.40
N LEU A 142 23.09 15.91 -9.80
CA LEU A 142 23.37 15.92 -8.36
C LEU A 142 24.07 17.21 -7.93
N GLU A 143 25.07 17.67 -8.70
CA GLU A 143 25.80 18.91 -8.43
C GLU A 143 24.85 20.10 -8.40
N ARG A 144 24.01 20.26 -9.44
CA ARG A 144 23.05 21.36 -9.53
C ARG A 144 22.00 21.31 -8.43
N TYR A 145 21.52 20.13 -8.08
CA TYR A 145 20.62 19.94 -6.95
C TYR A 145 21.24 20.42 -5.64
N ARG A 146 22.49 20.02 -5.37
CA ARG A 146 23.23 20.43 -4.17
C ARG A 146 23.57 21.91 -4.11
N GLU A 147 23.90 22.52 -5.25
CA GLU A 147 24.09 23.99 -5.35
C GLU A 147 22.83 24.78 -4.98
N LEU A 148 21.67 24.33 -5.47
CA LEU A 148 20.40 25.03 -5.28
C LEU A 148 19.78 24.81 -3.91
N PHE A 149 19.84 23.58 -3.40
CA PHE A 149 19.04 23.16 -2.24
C PHE A 149 19.88 22.64 -1.07
N GLY A 150 21.18 22.41 -1.23
CA GLY A 150 22.04 21.87 -0.19
C GLY A 150 21.66 20.45 0.22
N GLU A 151 21.77 20.16 1.52
CA GLU A 151 21.25 18.93 2.11
C GLU A 151 19.78 19.11 2.49
N ASN A 152 18.91 18.26 1.96
CA ASN A 152 17.50 18.19 2.38
C ASN A 152 17.25 16.88 3.11
N ARG A 153 16.82 17.00 4.35
CA ARG A 153 16.51 15.85 5.20
C ARG A 153 15.00 15.67 5.34
N HIS A 154 14.56 14.45 5.13
CA HIS A 154 13.16 14.10 5.31
C HIS A 154 12.67 14.46 6.73
N PRO A 155 11.52 15.15 6.89
CA PRO A 155 11.13 15.77 8.17
C PRO A 155 10.93 14.78 9.33
N PHE A 156 10.55 13.53 9.05
CA PHE A 156 10.36 12.53 10.10
C PHE A 156 11.56 11.59 10.29
N THR A 157 12.22 11.19 9.21
CA THR A 157 13.29 10.21 9.28
C THR A 157 14.66 10.86 9.47
N MET A 158 14.79 12.16 9.26
CA MET A 158 16.03 12.95 9.26
C MET A 158 17.11 12.43 8.30
N VAL A 159 16.71 11.65 7.29
CA VAL A 159 17.59 11.07 6.28
C VAL A 159 17.64 11.97 5.05
N ASP A 160 18.84 12.27 4.56
CA ASP A 160 19.04 12.76 3.19
C ASP A 160 19.05 11.54 2.25
N TYR A 161 17.92 11.29 1.59
CA TYR A 161 17.76 10.11 0.74
C TYR A 161 18.63 10.13 -0.51
N VAL A 162 18.98 11.28 -1.01
CA VAL A 162 19.89 11.41 -2.16
C VAL A 162 21.27 10.87 -1.79
N GLN A 163 21.78 11.29 -0.62
CA GLN A 163 23.07 10.79 -0.12
C GLN A 163 22.97 9.32 0.29
N TYR A 164 21.94 8.96 1.04
CA TYR A 164 21.74 7.61 1.56
C TYR A 164 21.68 6.54 0.46
N TYR A 165 20.91 6.78 -0.62
CA TYR A 165 20.85 5.85 -1.74
C TYR A 165 22.15 5.80 -2.54
N SER A 166 22.84 6.95 -2.68
CA SER A 166 24.13 7.00 -3.36
C SER A 166 25.19 6.17 -2.61
N ASP A 167 25.24 6.30 -1.29
CA ASP A 167 26.20 5.58 -0.46
C ASP A 167 25.90 4.07 -0.47
N LEU A 168 24.64 3.70 -0.34
CA LEU A 168 24.20 2.32 -0.37
C LEU A 168 24.56 1.62 -1.70
N ILE A 169 24.40 2.30 -2.84
CA ILE A 169 24.81 1.76 -4.15
C ILE A 169 26.32 1.54 -4.21
N ARG A 170 27.12 2.50 -3.70
CA ARG A 170 28.59 2.40 -3.67
C ARG A 170 29.07 1.30 -2.71
N GLU A 171 28.40 1.11 -1.58
CA GLU A 171 28.71 0.05 -0.62
C GLU A 171 28.56 -1.35 -1.23
N GLU A 172 27.67 -1.51 -2.21
CA GLU A 172 27.52 -2.78 -2.96
C GLU A 172 28.51 -2.91 -4.13
N GLY A 173 29.47 -1.99 -4.26
CA GLY A 173 30.50 -2.02 -5.29
C GLY A 173 30.02 -1.58 -6.67
N CYS A 174 28.90 -0.85 -6.74
CA CYS A 174 28.29 -0.36 -7.96
C CYS A 174 28.55 1.16 -8.12
N ASP A 175 28.89 1.60 -9.31
CA ASP A 175 29.01 3.02 -9.63
C ASP A 175 27.62 3.69 -9.65
N VAL A 176 27.54 4.94 -9.22
CA VAL A 176 26.27 5.69 -9.19
C VAL A 176 26.39 7.08 -9.79
N GLU A 177 25.42 7.41 -10.61
CA GLU A 177 25.17 8.78 -11.10
C GLU A 177 23.73 9.15 -10.71
N VAL A 178 23.53 10.33 -10.09
CA VAL A 178 22.19 10.75 -9.64
C VAL A 178 21.71 11.92 -10.47
N ILE A 179 20.47 11.82 -10.93
CA ILE A 179 19.74 12.90 -11.59
C ILE A 179 18.34 13.03 -10.98
N LEU A 180 17.74 14.22 -11.09
CA LEU A 180 16.37 14.45 -10.72
C LEU A 180 15.58 14.91 -11.95
N ALA A 181 14.49 14.22 -12.25
CA ALA A 181 13.62 14.53 -13.38
C ALA A 181 12.26 13.84 -13.19
N ASN A 182 11.21 14.36 -13.83
CA ASN A 182 9.85 13.79 -13.77
C ASN A 182 9.38 13.22 -15.12
N ASP A 183 10.15 13.35 -16.17
CA ASP A 183 9.92 12.63 -17.42
C ASP A 183 10.79 11.36 -17.46
N CYS A 184 10.15 10.20 -17.40
CA CYS A 184 10.86 8.91 -17.40
C CYS A 184 11.78 8.71 -18.62
N ARG A 185 11.52 9.39 -19.74
CA ARG A 185 12.30 9.30 -20.97
C ARG A 185 13.68 9.94 -20.85
N VAL A 186 13.91 10.84 -19.89
CA VAL A 186 15.21 11.49 -19.64
C VAL A 186 16.30 10.43 -19.40
N ILE A 187 15.98 9.32 -18.73
CA ILE A 187 16.92 8.24 -18.44
C ILE A 187 17.56 7.65 -19.71
N LEU A 188 16.86 7.73 -20.86
CA LEU A 188 17.32 7.16 -22.12
C LEU A 188 18.52 7.91 -22.72
N ASN A 189 18.88 9.11 -22.20
CA ASN A 189 20.11 9.81 -22.53
C ASN A 189 21.34 9.14 -21.87
N TYR A 190 21.14 8.27 -20.88
CA TYR A 190 22.18 7.64 -20.09
C TYR A 190 22.27 6.14 -20.37
N THR A 191 21.14 5.47 -20.45
CA THR A 191 21.08 4.02 -20.72
C THR A 191 19.77 3.62 -21.38
N LYS A 192 19.76 2.48 -22.10
CA LYS A 192 18.55 1.86 -22.69
C LYS A 192 17.99 0.70 -21.87
N ASN A 193 18.65 0.35 -20.76
CA ASN A 193 18.19 -0.70 -19.83
C ASN A 193 17.62 -0.02 -18.58
N VAL A 194 16.33 -0.15 -18.34
CA VAL A 194 15.63 0.65 -17.33
C VAL A 194 14.80 -0.23 -16.41
N LEU A 195 14.95 0.01 -15.10
CA LEU A 195 14.09 -0.52 -14.05
C LEU A 195 13.22 0.63 -13.52
N THR A 196 11.91 0.55 -13.73
CA THR A 196 10.96 1.49 -13.13
C THR A 196 10.60 1.02 -11.73
N CYS A 197 10.69 1.92 -10.76
CA CYS A 197 10.44 1.61 -9.35
C CYS A 197 9.18 2.30 -8.80
N ASP A 198 8.47 3.04 -9.64
CA ASP A 198 7.16 3.61 -9.34
C ASP A 198 6.12 2.49 -9.17
N ILE A 199 5.22 2.67 -8.21
CA ILE A 199 4.27 1.65 -7.78
C ILE A 199 2.99 1.71 -8.60
N HIS A 200 2.33 2.86 -8.61
CA HIS A 200 1.01 3.04 -9.22
C HIS A 200 1.07 3.52 -10.67
N SER A 201 2.12 4.28 -11.02
CA SER A 201 2.33 4.81 -12.37
C SER A 201 3.18 3.91 -13.29
N ARG A 202 3.71 2.79 -12.78
CA ARG A 202 4.65 1.89 -13.50
C ARG A 202 4.20 1.45 -14.90
N ALA A 203 2.92 1.16 -15.08
CA ALA A 203 2.39 0.75 -16.38
C ALA A 203 2.57 1.86 -17.44
N ARG A 204 2.34 3.12 -17.05
CA ARG A 204 2.58 4.30 -17.90
C ARG A 204 4.07 4.46 -18.16
N SER A 205 4.91 4.39 -17.14
CA SER A 205 6.36 4.55 -17.27
C SER A 205 6.95 3.48 -18.18
N LYS A 206 6.60 2.20 -17.99
CA LYS A 206 7.03 1.11 -18.87
C LYS A 206 6.60 1.33 -20.33
N ARG A 207 5.38 1.79 -20.57
CA ARG A 207 4.88 2.07 -21.93
C ARG A 207 5.66 3.21 -22.59
N LEU A 208 5.81 4.36 -21.91
CA LEU A 208 6.52 5.52 -22.45
C LEU A 208 7.99 5.23 -22.78
N LEU A 209 8.67 4.46 -21.92
CA LEU A 209 10.06 4.04 -22.16
C LEU A 209 10.19 3.14 -23.41
N LYS A 210 9.29 2.16 -23.55
CA LYS A 210 9.25 1.27 -24.72
C LYS A 210 9.00 2.05 -26.01
N GLU A 211 8.02 2.96 -26.00
CA GLU A 211 7.72 3.85 -27.14
C GLU A 211 8.89 4.76 -27.51
N ALA A 212 9.70 5.18 -26.52
CA ALA A 212 10.87 6.03 -26.71
C ALA A 212 12.16 5.23 -27.06
N GLY A 213 12.09 3.92 -27.26
CA GLY A 213 13.20 3.12 -27.76
C GLY A 213 14.15 2.56 -26.69
N ALA A 214 13.67 2.35 -25.46
CA ALA A 214 14.39 1.55 -24.47
C ALA A 214 14.55 0.10 -24.96
N GLN A 215 15.69 -0.52 -24.64
CA GLN A 215 15.99 -1.90 -25.07
C GLN A 215 15.43 -2.94 -24.10
N ARG A 216 15.62 -2.70 -22.79
CA ARG A 216 15.11 -3.55 -21.72
C ARG A 216 14.38 -2.68 -20.73
N VAL A 217 13.11 -3.01 -20.45
CA VAL A 217 12.27 -2.28 -19.52
C VAL A 217 11.61 -3.29 -18.60
N CYS A 218 11.95 -3.20 -17.32
CA CYS A 218 11.30 -3.93 -16.24
C CYS A 218 10.72 -2.94 -15.23
N GLY A 219 9.69 -3.33 -14.49
CA GLY A 219 9.29 -2.68 -13.25
C GLY A 219 9.71 -3.53 -12.06
N LEU A 220 9.51 -3.04 -10.84
CA LEU A 220 9.68 -3.87 -9.64
C LEU A 220 8.76 -5.10 -9.65
N ASP A 221 7.60 -5.00 -10.32
CA ASP A 221 6.66 -6.09 -10.54
C ASP A 221 7.18 -7.16 -11.53
N ASP A 222 8.26 -6.90 -12.24
CA ASP A 222 8.88 -7.87 -13.15
C ASP A 222 10.10 -8.58 -12.51
N ILE A 223 10.53 -8.16 -11.31
CA ILE A 223 11.68 -8.74 -10.58
C ILE A 223 11.15 -9.65 -9.47
N MET A 224 11.73 -10.87 -9.32
CA MET A 224 11.28 -11.90 -8.36
C MET A 224 9.86 -12.41 -8.63
N THR A 225 9.50 -12.57 -9.91
CA THR A 225 8.21 -13.14 -10.34
C THR A 225 8.20 -14.66 -10.39
N ALA A 226 9.35 -15.30 -10.19
CA ALA A 226 9.54 -16.73 -10.06
C ALA A 226 10.62 -17.02 -9.02
N PRO A 227 10.71 -18.22 -8.46
CA PRO A 227 11.75 -18.58 -7.50
C PRO A 227 13.15 -18.47 -8.13
N ILE A 228 14.07 -17.82 -7.44
CA ILE A 228 15.50 -17.76 -7.79
C ILE A 228 16.25 -18.48 -6.68
N ASN A 229 17.02 -19.50 -7.02
CA ASN A 229 17.78 -20.32 -6.06
C ASN A 229 16.92 -20.86 -4.88
N GLY A 230 15.64 -21.13 -5.13
CA GLY A 230 14.73 -21.59 -4.08
C GLY A 230 14.14 -20.50 -3.19
N SER A 231 14.29 -19.22 -3.57
CA SER A 231 13.68 -18.10 -2.87
C SER A 231 12.15 -18.11 -2.94
N GLY A 232 11.53 -17.25 -2.11
CA GLY A 232 10.16 -16.79 -2.33
C GLY A 232 10.06 -15.95 -3.62
N TYR A 233 8.82 -15.68 -4.02
CA TYR A 233 8.52 -14.88 -5.22
C TYR A 233 7.09 -14.34 -5.13
N ASN A 234 6.73 -13.43 -6.04
CA ASN A 234 5.34 -13.05 -6.26
C ASN A 234 5.11 -12.84 -7.76
N GLU A 235 4.26 -13.67 -8.38
CA GLU A 235 4.02 -13.66 -9.83
C GLU A 235 3.43 -12.35 -10.34
N GLN A 236 2.61 -11.69 -9.54
CA GLN A 236 1.88 -10.48 -9.93
C GLN A 236 2.60 -9.19 -9.56
N TYR A 237 3.25 -9.17 -8.41
CA TYR A 237 3.79 -7.95 -7.82
C TYR A 237 5.32 -7.94 -7.69
N GLY A 238 5.99 -9.08 -7.88
CA GLY A 238 7.44 -9.16 -7.79
C GLY A 238 7.98 -8.58 -6.49
N LEU A 239 8.81 -7.53 -6.58
CA LEU A 239 9.35 -6.78 -5.45
C LEU A 239 8.42 -5.72 -4.88
N LEU A 240 7.30 -5.40 -5.53
CA LEU A 240 6.35 -4.42 -4.98
C LEU A 240 5.75 -4.93 -3.67
N GLY A 241 5.58 -4.03 -2.70
CA GLY A 241 5.08 -4.36 -1.36
C GLY A 241 6.07 -5.14 -0.48
N SER A 242 7.32 -5.30 -0.92
CA SER A 242 8.34 -5.95 -0.10
C SER A 242 8.82 -5.07 1.05
N ASN A 243 9.27 -5.71 2.11
CA ASN A 243 9.80 -5.06 3.31
C ASN A 243 11.11 -5.70 3.75
N LYS A 244 12.01 -4.89 4.33
CA LYS A 244 13.23 -5.38 4.98
C LYS A 244 12.86 -6.37 6.08
N SER A 245 13.43 -7.56 6.02
CA SER A 245 13.30 -8.59 7.06
C SER A 245 14.58 -8.69 7.90
N THR A 246 15.72 -8.81 7.23
CA THR A 246 17.06 -8.79 7.83
C THR A 246 17.95 -7.86 7.01
N GLU A 247 19.24 -7.78 7.34
CA GLU A 247 20.19 -6.98 6.54
C GLU A 247 20.33 -7.49 5.11
N ASP A 248 20.10 -8.80 4.88
CA ASP A 248 20.31 -9.46 3.58
C ASP A 248 19.04 -10.05 2.97
N LYS A 249 17.87 -9.88 3.60
CA LYS A 249 16.60 -10.47 3.12
C LYS A 249 15.46 -9.50 3.12
N VAL A 250 14.64 -9.60 2.08
CA VAL A 250 13.33 -8.96 1.97
C VAL A 250 12.22 -9.99 2.22
N LYS A 251 11.17 -9.58 2.92
CA LYS A 251 9.89 -10.25 2.91
C LYS A 251 9.11 -9.74 1.69
N LEU A 252 8.72 -10.62 0.81
CA LEU A 252 7.92 -10.28 -0.38
C LEU A 252 6.44 -10.13 -0.04
N PHE A 253 5.68 -9.54 -0.94
CA PHE A 253 4.22 -9.45 -0.82
C PHE A 253 3.59 -10.84 -0.85
N PRO A 254 2.52 -11.13 -0.08
CA PRO A 254 1.98 -12.49 0.04
C PRO A 254 1.34 -12.98 -1.26
N ARG A 255 1.26 -14.30 -1.39
CA ARG A 255 0.62 -15.03 -2.49
C ARG A 255 -0.62 -15.76 -2.01
N GLU A 256 -1.45 -16.23 -2.93
CA GLU A 256 -2.57 -17.16 -2.65
C GLU A 256 -3.52 -16.67 -1.54
N CYS A 257 -3.65 -15.35 -1.42
CA CYS A 257 -4.42 -14.73 -0.36
C CYS A 257 -5.93 -15.04 -0.46
N THR A 258 -6.43 -15.37 -1.65
CA THR A 258 -7.85 -15.70 -1.85
C THR A 258 -8.23 -16.97 -1.10
N ASP A 259 -7.41 -18.01 -1.18
CA ASP A 259 -7.66 -19.28 -0.48
C ASP A 259 -7.65 -19.08 1.05
N LEU A 260 -6.74 -18.24 1.54
CA LEU A 260 -6.65 -17.89 2.95
C LEU A 260 -7.95 -17.22 3.45
N VAL A 261 -8.43 -16.18 2.78
CA VAL A 261 -9.63 -15.45 3.22
C VAL A 261 -10.88 -16.33 3.17
N MET A 262 -11.00 -17.16 2.16
CA MET A 262 -12.12 -18.10 2.03
C MET A 262 -12.08 -19.20 3.12
N ALA A 263 -10.90 -19.71 3.46
CA ALA A 263 -10.74 -20.69 4.53
C ALA A 263 -11.07 -20.12 5.91
N ILE A 264 -10.62 -18.87 6.20
CA ILE A 264 -10.96 -18.17 7.45
C ILE A 264 -12.48 -17.95 7.53
N GLN A 265 -13.12 -17.49 6.45
CA GLN A 265 -14.58 -17.29 6.41
C GLN A 265 -15.32 -18.58 6.69
N ALA A 266 -14.93 -19.67 6.04
CA ALA A 266 -15.57 -20.98 6.23
C ALA A 266 -15.47 -21.48 7.69
N GLN A 267 -14.29 -21.38 8.31
CA GLN A 267 -14.11 -21.79 9.71
C GLN A 267 -14.87 -20.89 10.69
N LEU A 268 -14.92 -19.59 10.45
CA LEU A 268 -15.72 -18.68 11.28
C LEU A 268 -17.21 -19.00 11.16
N LEU A 269 -17.71 -19.29 9.96
CA LEU A 269 -19.10 -19.70 9.76
C LEU A 269 -19.41 -21.02 10.49
N GLU A 270 -18.54 -22.03 10.36
CA GLU A 270 -18.68 -23.32 11.05
C GLU A 270 -18.75 -23.16 12.57
N ARG A 271 -17.85 -22.34 13.16
CA ARG A 271 -17.71 -22.20 14.60
C ARG A 271 -18.72 -21.26 15.26
N THR A 272 -19.24 -20.27 14.50
CA THR A 272 -20.10 -19.22 15.06
C THR A 272 -21.52 -19.22 14.50
N GLY A 273 -21.76 -19.86 13.35
CA GLY A 273 -22.98 -19.76 12.58
C GLY A 273 -23.20 -18.37 11.96
N LYS A 274 -22.14 -17.54 11.90
CA LYS A 274 -22.20 -16.16 11.39
C LYS A 274 -21.45 -16.03 10.08
N HIS A 275 -22.06 -15.36 9.12
CA HIS A 275 -21.44 -15.06 7.84
C HIS A 275 -20.63 -13.75 7.96
N VAL A 276 -19.33 -13.91 8.20
CA VAL A 276 -18.36 -12.83 8.40
C VAL A 276 -17.62 -12.57 7.08
N GLU A 277 -17.34 -11.33 6.76
CA GLU A 277 -16.47 -11.00 5.64
C GLU A 277 -15.00 -11.03 6.08
N VAL A 278 -14.11 -11.41 5.16
CA VAL A 278 -12.67 -11.54 5.46
C VAL A 278 -11.84 -10.86 4.39
N MET A 279 -10.75 -10.21 4.78
CA MET A 279 -9.78 -9.63 3.85
C MET A 279 -8.34 -9.73 4.36
N VAL A 280 -7.40 -9.75 3.43
CA VAL A 280 -6.00 -9.39 3.70
C VAL A 280 -5.85 -7.92 3.40
N TYR A 281 -5.19 -7.16 4.29
CA TYR A 281 -4.95 -5.74 4.09
C TYR A 281 -3.45 -5.42 4.14
N GLY A 282 -3.06 -4.43 3.35
CA GLY A 282 -1.75 -3.80 3.34
C GLY A 282 -1.84 -2.33 3.76
N ASP A 283 -0.94 -1.50 3.23
CA ASP A 283 -0.94 -0.07 3.53
C ASP A 283 -2.23 0.61 3.08
N GLY A 284 -2.84 1.34 3.99
CA GLY A 284 -3.95 2.23 3.70
C GLY A 284 -3.48 3.57 3.12
N ALA A 285 -4.45 4.41 2.71
CA ALA A 285 -4.19 5.74 2.20
C ALA A 285 -4.49 6.81 3.25
N PHE A 286 -3.46 7.50 3.73
CA PHE A 286 -3.61 8.71 4.56
C PHE A 286 -2.55 9.76 4.18
N LYS A 287 -2.82 11.02 4.53
CA LYS A 287 -1.91 12.12 4.25
C LYS A 287 -1.51 12.80 5.53
N ASP A 288 -0.21 12.93 5.75
CA ASP A 288 0.35 13.83 6.76
C ASP A 288 0.39 15.27 6.24
N PRO A 289 -0.17 16.25 6.96
CA PRO A 289 -0.23 17.63 6.50
C PRO A 289 1.13 18.35 6.49
N VAL A 290 2.11 17.91 7.28
CA VAL A 290 3.45 18.50 7.37
C VAL A 290 4.44 17.76 6.47
N GLY A 291 4.58 16.45 6.63
CA GLY A 291 5.46 15.61 5.81
C GLY A 291 4.93 15.32 4.42
N LYS A 292 3.65 15.60 4.18
CA LYS A 292 2.96 15.33 2.91
C LYS A 292 3.06 13.87 2.43
N ILE A 293 3.15 12.95 3.38
CA ILE A 293 3.27 11.52 3.12
C ILE A 293 1.90 10.94 2.81
N TRP A 294 1.85 10.13 1.74
CA TRP A 294 0.72 9.31 1.36
C TRP A 294 1.14 7.85 1.51
N GLU A 295 0.71 7.18 2.55
CA GLU A 295 1.08 5.79 2.79
C GLU A 295 0.32 4.85 1.84
N LEU A 296 0.84 4.68 0.63
CA LEU A 296 0.35 3.79 -0.43
C LEU A 296 1.54 3.07 -1.06
N ALA A 297 2.45 2.55 -0.21
CA ALA A 297 3.66 1.89 -0.70
C ALA A 297 3.43 0.43 -1.11
N ASP A 298 2.30 -0.17 -0.75
CA ASP A 298 1.88 -1.47 -1.26
C ASP A 298 1.22 -1.35 -2.65
N PRO A 299 1.34 -2.37 -3.51
CA PRO A 299 0.75 -2.34 -4.86
C PRO A 299 -0.78 -2.27 -4.85
N VAL A 300 -1.41 -2.78 -3.80
CA VAL A 300 -2.85 -2.74 -3.53
C VAL A 300 -3.11 -2.69 -2.04
N VAL A 301 -4.20 -2.03 -1.62
CA VAL A 301 -4.62 -1.97 -0.22
C VAL A 301 -5.12 -3.33 0.27
N SER A 302 -5.75 -4.13 -0.61
CA SER A 302 -6.20 -5.49 -0.28
C SER A 302 -5.87 -6.45 -1.42
N PRO A 303 -4.92 -7.39 -1.21
CA PRO A 303 -4.61 -8.41 -2.22
C PRO A 303 -5.70 -9.46 -2.37
N ALA A 304 -6.51 -9.70 -1.32
CA ALA A 304 -7.65 -10.61 -1.39
C ALA A 304 -8.73 -10.26 -0.36
N HIS A 305 -9.96 -10.57 -0.71
CA HIS A 305 -11.14 -10.38 0.14
C HIS A 305 -12.28 -11.31 -0.28
N THR A 306 -13.22 -11.55 0.63
CA THR A 306 -14.44 -12.30 0.33
C THR A 306 -15.42 -11.47 -0.52
N PRO A 307 -16.34 -12.12 -1.26
CA PRO A 307 -17.22 -11.44 -2.22
C PRO A 307 -18.09 -10.31 -1.65
N GLY A 308 -18.45 -10.37 -0.36
CA GLY A 308 -19.26 -9.32 0.28
C GLY A 308 -18.57 -7.99 0.46
N LEU A 309 -17.25 -7.91 0.19
CA LEU A 309 -16.46 -6.66 0.21
C LEU A 309 -16.25 -6.05 -1.18
N VAL A 310 -16.85 -6.62 -2.22
CA VAL A 310 -16.79 -6.06 -3.58
C VAL A 310 -17.68 -4.82 -3.68
N GLY A 311 -17.20 -3.78 -4.36
CA GLY A 311 -17.98 -2.59 -4.70
C GLY A 311 -17.58 -1.33 -3.94
N THR A 312 -18.51 -0.39 -3.92
CA THR A 312 -18.38 0.93 -3.31
C THR A 312 -19.52 1.17 -2.30
N PRO A 313 -19.35 2.08 -1.32
CA PRO A 313 -20.44 2.46 -0.43
C PRO A 313 -21.67 2.93 -1.23
N ASN A 314 -22.84 2.40 -0.90
CA ASN A 314 -24.12 2.81 -1.45
C ASN A 314 -24.92 3.53 -0.36
N GLU A 315 -24.55 4.78 -0.05
CA GLU A 315 -25.00 5.53 1.10
C GLU A 315 -25.76 6.80 0.71
N LEU A 316 -26.89 7.04 1.37
CA LEU A 316 -27.59 8.31 1.31
C LEU A 316 -26.91 9.34 2.20
N LYS A 317 -26.72 10.56 1.72
CA LYS A 317 -26.25 11.67 2.50
C LYS A 317 -27.39 12.26 3.34
N LEU A 318 -27.44 11.88 4.62
CA LEU A 318 -28.55 12.27 5.52
C LEU A 318 -28.77 13.78 5.57
N LYS A 319 -27.68 14.56 5.57
CA LYS A 319 -27.78 16.01 5.53
C LYS A 319 -28.48 16.51 4.27
N TYR A 320 -28.18 15.92 3.08
CA TYR A 320 -28.83 16.28 1.84
C TYR A 320 -30.35 16.04 1.91
N LEU A 321 -30.77 14.87 2.41
CA LEU A 321 -32.20 14.55 2.58
C LEU A 321 -32.88 15.51 3.54
N ALA A 322 -32.24 15.82 4.67
CA ALA A 322 -32.82 16.73 5.68
C ALA A 322 -32.93 18.19 5.18
N ASP A 323 -31.94 18.65 4.38
CA ASP A 323 -31.91 20.03 3.89
C ASP A 323 -32.74 20.24 2.60
N ASN A 324 -33.12 19.16 1.89
CA ASN A 324 -33.84 19.22 0.61
C ASN A 324 -35.16 18.44 0.63
N ASP A 325 -35.10 17.11 0.52
CA ASP A 325 -36.29 16.29 0.31
C ASP A 325 -37.26 16.33 1.52
N PHE A 326 -36.73 16.53 2.73
CA PHE A 326 -37.45 16.53 4.01
C PHE A 326 -37.26 17.84 4.78
N ALA A 327 -37.00 18.96 4.11
CA ALA A 327 -36.66 20.25 4.74
C ALA A 327 -37.74 20.76 5.74
N ASP A 328 -39.01 20.43 5.47
CA ASP A 328 -40.14 20.85 6.30
C ASP A 328 -40.40 19.94 7.50
N LEU A 329 -39.75 18.76 7.57
CA LEU A 329 -39.93 17.77 8.62
C LEU A 329 -38.96 18.02 9.81
N LYS A 330 -39.39 17.65 11.03
CA LYS A 330 -38.59 17.78 12.25
C LYS A 330 -38.77 16.59 13.17
N GLY A 331 -37.81 16.38 14.09
CA GLY A 331 -37.94 15.39 15.17
C GLY A 331 -38.16 13.97 14.63
N GLU A 332 -39.13 13.27 15.21
CA GLU A 332 -39.47 11.90 14.88
C GLU A 332 -40.04 11.72 13.44
N GLU A 333 -40.74 12.74 12.93
CA GLU A 333 -41.24 12.70 11.54
C GLU A 333 -40.08 12.69 10.51
N LEU A 334 -39.09 13.57 10.73
CA LEU A 334 -37.87 13.59 9.91
C LEU A 334 -37.11 12.26 10.00
N LYS A 335 -36.96 11.74 11.21
CA LYS A 335 -36.28 10.45 11.45
C LYS A 335 -37.00 9.33 10.67
N THR A 336 -38.31 9.23 10.79
CA THR A 336 -39.11 8.20 10.13
C THR A 336 -39.01 8.31 8.60
N ALA A 337 -39.04 9.52 8.04
CA ALA A 337 -38.89 9.77 6.61
C ALA A 337 -37.48 9.34 6.10
N ILE A 338 -36.42 9.70 6.84
CA ILE A 338 -35.05 9.29 6.52
C ILE A 338 -34.89 7.76 6.58
N GLU A 339 -35.39 7.12 7.63
CA GLU A 339 -35.36 5.65 7.75
C GLU A 339 -36.11 4.98 6.59
N GLY A 340 -37.28 5.52 6.20
CA GLY A 340 -38.03 5.07 5.03
C GLY A 340 -37.20 5.15 3.73
N ALA A 341 -36.55 6.30 3.50
CA ALA A 341 -35.68 6.50 2.35
C ALA A 341 -34.48 5.53 2.32
N ILE A 342 -33.87 5.25 3.49
CA ILE A 342 -32.77 4.28 3.59
C ILE A 342 -33.24 2.86 3.24
N ARG A 343 -34.43 2.46 3.72
CA ARG A 343 -34.99 1.12 3.42
C ARG A 343 -35.43 0.97 1.95
N ALA A 344 -35.85 2.06 1.34
CA ALA A 344 -36.34 2.08 -0.05
C ALA A 344 -35.24 2.33 -1.10
N LYS A 345 -34.01 2.64 -0.69
CA LYS A 345 -32.93 3.00 -1.62
C LYS A 345 -32.58 1.83 -2.55
N GLY A 346 -32.44 2.14 -3.84
CA GLY A 346 -31.82 1.27 -4.84
C GLY A 346 -30.33 1.57 -5.03
N ASP A 347 -29.84 1.40 -6.26
CA ASP A 347 -28.50 1.87 -6.65
C ASP A 347 -28.49 3.41 -6.72
N LEU A 348 -27.62 4.00 -5.95
CA LEU A 348 -27.46 5.46 -5.82
C LEU A 348 -26.37 6.04 -6.73
N ALA A 349 -25.76 5.24 -7.61
CA ALA A 349 -24.72 5.70 -8.50
C ALA A 349 -25.21 6.90 -9.34
N GLY A 350 -24.49 8.04 -9.27
CA GLY A 350 -24.85 9.29 -9.95
C GLY A 350 -25.99 10.10 -9.29
N SER A 351 -26.58 9.61 -8.21
CA SER A 351 -27.64 10.32 -7.47
C SER A 351 -27.09 11.51 -6.68
N MET A 352 -27.85 12.63 -6.67
CA MET A 352 -27.55 13.79 -5.81
C MET A 352 -27.65 13.44 -4.32
N ALA A 353 -28.53 12.52 -3.96
CA ALA A 353 -28.71 12.07 -2.58
C ALA A 353 -27.50 11.29 -2.01
N SER A 354 -26.61 10.79 -2.87
CA SER A 354 -25.35 10.16 -2.49
C SER A 354 -24.13 11.10 -2.60
N GLN A 355 -24.30 12.30 -3.12
CA GLN A 355 -23.21 13.24 -3.38
C GLN A 355 -22.51 13.66 -2.10
N GLY A 356 -21.19 13.53 -2.09
CA GLY A 356 -20.34 13.82 -0.91
C GLY A 356 -20.23 12.70 0.10
N THR A 357 -20.77 11.49 -0.18
CA THR A 357 -20.31 10.25 0.44
C THR A 357 -18.97 9.85 -0.17
N THR A 358 -18.17 9.05 0.51
CA THR A 358 -16.80 8.73 0.07
C THR A 358 -16.81 7.77 -1.12
N PRO A 359 -16.43 8.19 -2.35
CA PRO A 359 -16.53 7.36 -3.56
C PRO A 359 -15.30 6.46 -3.70
N ARG A 360 -15.05 5.56 -2.77
CA ARG A 360 -13.92 4.63 -2.79
C ARG A 360 -14.40 3.19 -2.71
N ARG A 361 -13.54 2.24 -3.10
CA ARG A 361 -13.85 0.82 -2.91
C ARG A 361 -13.99 0.51 -1.43
N LEU A 362 -14.88 -0.41 -1.09
CA LEU A 362 -15.05 -0.89 0.29
C LEU A 362 -13.74 -1.41 0.85
N THR A 363 -12.98 -2.16 0.06
CA THR A 363 -11.67 -2.69 0.45
C THR A 363 -10.64 -1.61 0.78
N ASP A 364 -10.65 -0.48 0.06
CA ASP A 364 -9.74 0.64 0.34
C ASP A 364 -10.09 1.33 1.66
N LEU A 365 -11.38 1.52 1.92
CA LEU A 365 -11.87 2.15 3.15
C LEU A 365 -11.63 1.25 4.37
N ILE A 366 -12.01 -0.01 4.27
CA ILE A 366 -11.89 -0.99 5.36
C ILE A 366 -10.41 -1.31 5.61
N GLY A 367 -9.61 -1.48 4.55
CA GLY A 367 -8.17 -1.69 4.66
C GLY A 367 -7.47 -0.52 5.33
N SER A 368 -7.82 0.73 4.98
CA SER A 368 -7.29 1.93 5.67
C SER A 368 -7.69 1.99 7.14
N LEU A 369 -8.94 1.63 7.48
CA LEU A 369 -9.37 1.53 8.87
C LEU A 369 -8.59 0.46 9.63
N CYS A 370 -8.33 -0.69 8.99
CA CYS A 370 -7.52 -1.75 9.56
C CYS A 370 -6.09 -1.30 9.82
N ASP A 371 -5.45 -0.67 8.85
CA ASP A 371 -4.09 -0.16 8.94
C ASP A 371 -3.95 0.87 10.09
N LEU A 372 -4.87 1.81 10.19
CA LEU A 372 -4.90 2.79 11.29
C LEU A 372 -5.23 2.20 12.67
N THR A 373 -5.94 1.08 12.73
CA THR A 373 -6.26 0.36 13.96
C THR A 373 -5.13 -0.56 14.39
N SER A 374 -4.45 -1.18 13.43
CA SER A 374 -3.37 -2.13 13.63
C SER A 374 -2.16 -1.45 14.27
N GLY A 375 -1.43 -2.21 15.07
CA GLY A 375 -0.14 -1.79 15.55
C GLY A 375 0.93 -2.69 14.96
N SER A 376 1.80 -2.13 14.09
CA SER A 376 2.94 -2.85 13.53
C SER A 376 4.11 -2.99 14.52
N GLY A 377 4.05 -2.29 15.65
CA GLY A 377 5.06 -2.35 16.71
C GLY A 377 4.68 -3.36 17.81
N ASP A 378 4.88 -2.96 19.06
CA ASP A 378 4.68 -3.78 20.27
C ASP A 378 3.21 -3.99 20.65
N LYS A 379 2.25 -3.42 19.94
CA LYS A 379 0.82 -3.70 20.13
C LYS A 379 0.45 -5.16 19.84
N GLY A 380 1.12 -5.77 18.87
CA GLY A 380 0.93 -7.19 18.50
C GLY A 380 -0.47 -7.51 17.96
N THR A 381 -1.05 -6.58 17.19
CA THR A 381 -2.44 -6.67 16.68
C THR A 381 -2.49 -6.75 15.15
N PRO A 382 -2.01 -7.84 14.53
CA PRO A 382 -2.01 -7.99 13.07
C PRO A 382 -3.36 -8.43 12.51
N ILE A 383 -4.30 -8.77 13.38
CA ILE A 383 -5.67 -9.16 13.03
C ILE A 383 -6.61 -8.05 13.50
N ILE A 384 -7.53 -7.64 12.66
CA ILE A 384 -8.52 -6.62 12.97
C ILE A 384 -9.92 -7.22 12.87
N HIS A 385 -10.75 -6.95 13.87
CA HIS A 385 -12.15 -7.28 13.84
C HIS A 385 -12.99 -6.00 13.84
N ILE A 386 -13.82 -5.85 12.81
CA ILE A 386 -14.68 -4.68 12.64
C ILE A 386 -16.13 -5.11 12.69
N GLN A 387 -16.89 -4.53 13.62
CA GLN A 387 -18.32 -4.76 13.77
C GLN A 387 -19.13 -3.57 13.32
N GLY A 388 -20.25 -3.82 12.65
CA GLY A 388 -21.23 -2.80 12.29
C GLY A 388 -20.75 -1.82 11.20
N TYR A 389 -19.75 -2.16 10.40
CA TYR A 389 -19.31 -1.32 9.29
C TYR A 389 -20.43 -1.10 8.26
N PHE A 390 -21.25 -2.11 8.05
CA PHE A 390 -22.39 -2.08 7.10
C PHE A 390 -23.71 -1.69 7.75
N ASP A 391 -23.73 -1.42 9.05
CA ASP A 391 -24.90 -0.90 9.73
C ASP A 391 -25.22 0.51 9.21
N ASN A 392 -26.49 0.87 9.21
CA ASN A 392 -26.94 2.18 8.81
C ASN A 392 -27.87 2.78 9.88
N TYR A 393 -28.42 3.94 9.63
CA TYR A 393 -29.24 4.67 10.60
C TYR A 393 -30.54 3.94 11.02
N THR A 394 -30.90 2.85 10.33
CA THR A 394 -32.13 2.05 10.64
C THR A 394 -31.86 0.80 11.49
N ASN A 395 -30.60 0.54 11.88
CA ASN A 395 -30.18 -0.66 12.66
C ASN A 395 -30.13 -0.41 14.18
#